data_60488472309e72fcd8b8b48c1272336d
#
_entry.id   60488472309e72fcd8b8b48c1272336d
#
_cell.length_a   1.000
_cell.length_b   1.000
_cell.length_c   1.000
_cell.angle_alpha   90.00
_cell.angle_beta   90.00
_cell.angle_gamma   90.00
#
_symmetry.space_group_name_H-M   'P 1'
#
loop_
_entity.id
_entity.type
_entity.pdbx_description
1 polymer ?
#
loop_
_entity_poly.entity_id
_entity_poly.type
_entity_poly.pdbx_seq_one_letter_code
_entity_poly.pdbx_strand_id
1 'polypeptide(L)'
;ISSLFERPGPNFVYSLGGLSLLIPTVFLISSIFIQKISKDKNKIRNSLFLLISIIIIGSFLLIINEESNILPLPSFRYLNAINPFLTTLDPLTDSVAEHATPNISQSFMFHSILMIFSGLGAWFILSKKSFQSKIIIKNDLKIFVLIVGITSVYVSSVFVRLEVFASISLIILASIALSVLSKEIFKINLSSKRSYILKISYVVLIFTLFIIPLVFPANANWISGVDIPPTILTGATNHPPSNDWLEALEWIKLNTPENSVIASWWDYGYWIQTLAERASLADN
;
A
#
# COMPACT_ATOMS: atom_id res chain seq x y z
N ILE A 1 7.94 1.30 -31.87
CA ILE A 1 7.10 2.06 -30.93
C ILE A 1 5.71 1.44 -30.81
N SER A 2 5.17 0.76 -31.85
CA SER A 2 3.84 0.12 -31.81
C SER A 2 3.79 -1.16 -30.94
N SER A 3 4.92 -1.80 -30.64
CA SER A 3 5.01 -2.99 -29.78
C SER A 3 5.05 -2.67 -28.28
N LEU A 4 5.25 -1.43 -27.90
CA LEU A 4 5.28 -0.99 -26.50
C LEU A 4 3.89 -0.76 -25.89
N PHE A 5 2.84 -0.70 -26.72
CA PHE A 5 1.47 -0.55 -26.27
C PHE A 5 0.62 -1.62 -26.97
N GLU A 6 0.62 -2.83 -26.44
CA GLU A 6 -0.48 -3.74 -26.72
C GLU A 6 -1.76 -3.02 -26.36
N ARG A 7 -2.60 -2.78 -27.35
CA ARG A 7 -3.93 -2.20 -27.11
C ARG A 7 -4.62 -3.12 -26.12
N PRO A 8 -5.16 -2.59 -25.01
CA PRO A 8 -5.90 -3.43 -24.08
C PRO A 8 -7.01 -4.13 -24.84
N GLY A 9 -6.87 -5.43 -25.04
CA GLY A 9 -7.87 -6.26 -25.66
C GLY A 9 -9.13 -6.40 -24.78
N PRO A 10 -10.17 -7.14 -25.21
CA PRO A 10 -11.38 -7.37 -24.42
C PRO A 10 -11.10 -7.89 -23.01
N ASN A 11 -10.00 -8.61 -22.83
CA ASN A 11 -9.54 -9.13 -21.53
C ASN A 11 -9.20 -8.04 -20.53
N PHE A 12 -8.91 -6.81 -20.97
CA PHE A 12 -8.67 -5.69 -20.06
C PHE A 12 -9.86 -5.43 -19.14
N VAL A 13 -11.09 -5.63 -19.62
CA VAL A 13 -12.31 -5.41 -18.83
C VAL A 13 -12.33 -6.31 -17.59
N TYR A 14 -11.77 -7.52 -17.70
CA TYR A 14 -11.71 -8.50 -16.61
C TYR A 14 -10.41 -8.42 -15.80
N SER A 15 -9.48 -7.57 -16.20
CA SER A 15 -8.27 -7.32 -15.42
C SER A 15 -8.57 -6.53 -14.15
N LEU A 16 -7.66 -6.58 -13.18
CA LEU A 16 -7.77 -5.79 -11.94
C LEU A 16 -7.94 -4.30 -12.25
N GLY A 17 -7.16 -3.77 -13.22
CA GLY A 17 -7.26 -2.38 -13.66
C GLY A 17 -8.61 -2.05 -14.28
N GLY A 18 -9.12 -2.92 -15.16
CA GLY A 18 -10.44 -2.74 -15.80
C GLY A 18 -11.57 -2.76 -14.78
N LEU A 19 -11.58 -3.72 -13.86
CA LEU A 19 -12.60 -3.84 -12.82
C LEU A 19 -12.54 -2.71 -11.80
N SER A 20 -11.35 -2.23 -11.45
CA SER A 20 -11.19 -1.09 -10.52
C SER A 20 -11.77 0.21 -11.07
N LEU A 21 -11.90 0.35 -12.39
CA LEU A 21 -12.57 1.47 -13.05
C LEU A 21 -14.04 1.18 -13.29
N LEU A 22 -14.39 -0.01 -13.73
CA LEU A 22 -15.76 -0.39 -14.11
C LEU A 22 -16.70 -0.42 -12.90
N ILE A 23 -16.30 -1.06 -11.81
CA ILE A 23 -17.15 -1.25 -10.63
C ILE A 23 -17.56 0.10 -10.01
N PRO A 24 -16.63 1.04 -9.69
CA PRO A 24 -17.00 2.35 -9.20
C PRO A 24 -17.84 3.15 -10.20
N THR A 25 -17.56 3.03 -11.50
CA THR A 25 -18.34 3.73 -12.54
C THR A 25 -19.77 3.24 -12.58
N VAL A 26 -19.99 1.93 -12.57
CA VAL A 26 -21.32 1.32 -12.52
C VAL A 26 -22.06 1.72 -11.24
N PHE A 27 -21.35 1.71 -10.10
CA PHE A 27 -21.93 2.17 -8.84
C PHE A 27 -22.36 3.63 -8.90
N LEU A 28 -21.52 4.54 -9.43
CA LEU A 28 -21.83 5.96 -9.54
C LEU A 28 -23.04 6.20 -10.44
N ILE A 29 -23.08 5.59 -11.63
CA ILE A 29 -24.21 5.72 -12.56
C ILE A 29 -25.49 5.20 -11.92
N SER A 30 -25.45 4.01 -11.33
CA SER A 30 -26.62 3.40 -10.66
C SER A 30 -27.06 4.20 -9.44
N SER A 31 -26.11 4.78 -8.69
CA SER A 31 -26.41 5.63 -7.54
C SER A 31 -27.10 6.92 -7.97
N ILE A 32 -26.65 7.58 -9.04
CA ILE A 32 -27.30 8.77 -9.60
C ILE A 32 -28.75 8.43 -10.02
N PHE A 33 -28.93 7.29 -10.66
CA PHE A 33 -30.27 6.85 -11.10
C PHE A 33 -31.18 6.57 -9.92
N ILE A 34 -30.71 5.86 -8.90
CA ILE A 34 -31.46 5.59 -7.66
C ILE A 34 -31.81 6.89 -6.93
N GLN A 35 -30.88 7.85 -6.86
CA GLN A 35 -31.14 9.13 -6.22
C GLN A 35 -32.19 9.97 -6.93
N LYS A 36 -32.32 9.85 -8.26
CA LYS A 36 -33.39 10.52 -9.01
C LYS A 36 -34.76 9.95 -8.71
N ILE A 37 -34.87 8.64 -8.50
CA ILE A 37 -36.15 7.96 -8.24
C ILE A 37 -36.52 8.00 -6.75
N SER A 38 -35.55 8.12 -5.87
CA SER A 38 -35.76 8.07 -4.43
C SER A 38 -36.25 9.40 -3.86
N LYS A 39 -37.17 9.34 -2.88
CA LYS A 39 -37.55 10.50 -2.07
C LYS A 39 -36.30 11.02 -1.31
N ASP A 40 -36.19 12.35 -1.11
CA ASP A 40 -35.00 12.99 -0.52
C ASP A 40 -34.56 12.36 0.80
N LYS A 41 -35.50 12.00 1.67
CA LYS A 41 -35.23 11.35 2.95
C LYS A 41 -34.52 9.99 2.82
N ASN A 42 -34.68 9.31 1.68
CA ASN A 42 -34.22 7.93 1.47
C ASN A 42 -33.03 7.80 0.52
N LYS A 43 -32.58 8.88 -0.10
CA LYS A 43 -31.51 8.86 -1.11
C LYS A 43 -30.23 8.19 -0.61
N ILE A 44 -29.74 8.63 0.54
CA ILE A 44 -28.49 8.10 1.13
C ILE A 44 -28.68 6.62 1.49
N ARG A 45 -29.79 6.27 2.11
CA ARG A 45 -30.10 4.89 2.51
C ARG A 45 -30.13 3.95 1.29
N ASN A 46 -30.81 4.37 0.23
CA ASN A 46 -30.95 3.55 -0.97
C ASN A 46 -29.62 3.40 -1.73
N SER A 47 -28.78 4.45 -1.78
CA SER A 47 -27.43 4.36 -2.33
C SER A 47 -26.54 3.45 -1.49
N LEU A 48 -26.68 3.44 -0.15
CA LEU A 48 -25.95 2.52 0.72
C LEU A 48 -26.38 1.07 0.51
N PHE A 49 -27.69 0.81 0.37
CA PHE A 49 -28.19 -0.54 0.01
C PHE A 49 -27.66 -1.02 -1.34
N LEU A 50 -27.57 -0.12 -2.34
CA LEU A 50 -26.96 -0.45 -3.62
C LEU A 50 -25.49 -0.88 -3.44
N LEU A 51 -24.70 -0.10 -2.69
CA LEU A 51 -23.29 -0.40 -2.42
C LEU A 51 -23.14 -1.77 -1.74
N ILE A 52 -23.90 -2.01 -0.69
CA ILE A 52 -23.88 -3.29 0.04
C ILE A 52 -24.28 -4.44 -0.88
N SER A 53 -25.30 -4.26 -1.72
CA SER A 53 -25.75 -5.27 -2.69
C SER A 53 -24.66 -5.59 -3.72
N ILE A 54 -23.96 -4.59 -4.24
CA ILE A 54 -22.85 -4.79 -5.19
C ILE A 54 -21.71 -5.57 -4.52
N ILE A 55 -21.37 -5.24 -3.27
CA ILE A 55 -20.33 -5.95 -2.52
C ILE A 55 -20.72 -7.41 -2.29
N ILE A 56 -21.94 -7.67 -1.82
CA ILE A 56 -22.40 -9.04 -1.53
C ILE A 56 -22.47 -9.87 -2.82
N ILE A 57 -23.10 -9.34 -3.86
CA ILE A 57 -23.26 -10.04 -5.14
C ILE A 57 -21.87 -10.26 -5.78
N GLY A 58 -21.00 -9.25 -5.76
CA GLY A 58 -19.66 -9.35 -6.31
C GLY A 58 -18.82 -10.41 -5.56
N SER A 59 -18.86 -10.43 -4.24
CA SER A 59 -18.16 -11.44 -3.43
C SER A 59 -18.69 -12.85 -3.70
N PHE A 60 -20.00 -13.01 -3.81
CA PHE A 60 -20.63 -14.28 -4.13
C PHE A 60 -20.24 -14.80 -5.53
N LEU A 61 -20.23 -13.91 -6.53
CA LEU A 61 -19.77 -14.26 -7.88
C LEU A 61 -18.29 -14.67 -7.91
N LEU A 62 -17.43 -14.01 -7.14
CA LEU A 62 -16.02 -14.38 -7.04
C LEU A 62 -15.85 -15.77 -6.42
N ILE A 63 -16.60 -16.09 -5.36
CA ILE A 63 -16.55 -17.40 -4.70
C ILE A 63 -17.00 -18.52 -5.67
N ILE A 64 -18.10 -18.32 -6.37
CA ILE A 64 -18.57 -19.31 -7.35
C ILE A 64 -17.58 -19.44 -8.50
N ASN A 65 -17.00 -18.36 -8.97
CA ASN A 65 -16.07 -18.37 -10.09
C ASN A 65 -14.76 -19.08 -9.74
N GLU A 66 -14.34 -19.09 -8.49
CA GLU A 66 -13.16 -19.85 -8.03
C GLU A 66 -13.28 -21.33 -8.32
N GLU A 67 -14.46 -21.89 -8.06
CA GLU A 67 -14.73 -23.30 -8.29
C GLU A 67 -15.10 -23.62 -9.75
N SER A 68 -15.86 -22.71 -10.40
CA SER A 68 -16.47 -22.99 -11.70
C SER A 68 -15.69 -22.48 -12.91
N ASN A 69 -14.75 -21.53 -12.71
CA ASN A 69 -14.00 -20.86 -13.78
C ASN A 69 -14.86 -20.34 -14.96
N ILE A 70 -16.09 -19.89 -14.68
CA ILE A 70 -17.02 -19.41 -15.70
C ILE A 70 -16.56 -18.07 -16.29
N LEU A 71 -15.98 -17.21 -15.45
CA LEU A 71 -15.47 -15.90 -15.86
C LEU A 71 -13.93 -15.93 -15.94
N PRO A 72 -13.32 -15.28 -16.92
CA PRO A 72 -11.88 -15.19 -17.05
C PRO A 72 -11.29 -14.21 -16.01
N LEU A 73 -11.56 -14.45 -14.73
CA LEU A 73 -11.13 -13.62 -13.61
C LEU A 73 -10.20 -14.43 -12.72
N PRO A 74 -9.08 -13.86 -12.26
CA PRO A 74 -8.25 -14.46 -11.23
C PRO A 74 -8.94 -14.34 -9.86
N SER A 75 -10.03 -15.09 -9.64
CA SER A 75 -10.92 -14.99 -8.48
C SER A 75 -10.17 -15.12 -7.16
N PHE A 76 -9.21 -16.04 -7.10
CA PHE A 76 -8.34 -16.26 -5.95
C PHE A 76 -7.66 -14.96 -5.48
N ARG A 77 -7.07 -14.17 -6.40
CA ARG A 77 -6.40 -12.91 -6.05
C ARG A 77 -7.35 -11.86 -5.47
N TYR A 78 -8.60 -11.81 -5.95
CA TYR A 78 -9.61 -10.90 -5.39
C TYR A 78 -10.11 -11.38 -4.04
N LEU A 79 -10.28 -12.69 -3.87
CA LEU A 79 -10.67 -13.27 -2.59
C LEU A 79 -9.59 -13.08 -1.52
N ASN A 80 -8.32 -13.18 -1.89
CA ASN A 80 -7.20 -12.86 -0.99
C ASN A 80 -7.22 -11.40 -0.52
N ALA A 81 -7.56 -10.46 -1.40
CA ALA A 81 -7.71 -9.07 -1.01
C ALA A 81 -8.87 -8.84 -0.04
N ILE A 82 -9.91 -9.70 -0.08
CA ILE A 82 -11.04 -9.65 0.86
C ILE A 82 -10.71 -10.38 2.16
N ASN A 83 -9.99 -11.51 2.08
CA ASN A 83 -9.59 -12.31 3.24
C ASN A 83 -8.08 -12.58 3.20
N PRO A 84 -7.27 -11.81 3.94
CA PRO A 84 -5.82 -11.96 3.96
C PRO A 84 -5.35 -13.35 4.47
N PHE A 85 -6.19 -14.08 5.19
CA PHE A 85 -5.84 -15.44 5.65
C PHE A 85 -5.83 -16.50 4.55
N LEU A 86 -6.37 -16.20 3.36
CA LEU A 86 -6.31 -17.12 2.22
C LEU A 86 -4.93 -17.18 1.57
N THR A 87 -4.04 -16.23 1.81
CA THR A 87 -2.67 -16.22 1.25
C THR A 87 -1.85 -17.45 1.67
N THR A 88 -2.14 -18.01 2.83
CA THR A 88 -1.45 -19.20 3.36
C THR A 88 -1.85 -20.51 2.69
N LEU A 89 -2.84 -20.50 1.79
CA LEU A 89 -3.35 -21.70 1.12
C LEU A 89 -2.61 -22.03 -0.18
N ASP A 90 -1.86 -21.09 -0.75
CA ASP A 90 -1.07 -21.29 -1.97
C ASP A 90 0.43 -21.20 -1.68
N PRO A 91 1.15 -22.35 -1.55
CA PRO A 91 2.58 -22.36 -1.27
C PRO A 91 3.44 -21.65 -2.33
N LEU A 92 2.99 -21.62 -3.59
CA LEU A 92 3.71 -20.92 -4.66
C LEU A 92 3.59 -19.40 -4.52
N THR A 93 2.42 -18.91 -4.19
CA THR A 93 2.21 -17.49 -3.91
C THR A 93 2.99 -17.05 -2.68
N ASP A 94 2.99 -17.84 -1.62
CA ASP A 94 3.70 -17.55 -0.38
C ASP A 94 5.23 -17.64 -0.52
N SER A 95 5.72 -18.39 -1.52
CA SER A 95 7.16 -18.48 -1.80
C SER A 95 7.76 -17.19 -2.35
N VAL A 96 6.93 -16.31 -2.91
CA VAL A 96 7.37 -15.00 -3.42
C VAL A 96 7.37 -13.99 -2.28
N ALA A 97 8.55 -13.48 -1.94
CA ALA A 97 8.72 -12.57 -0.80
C ALA A 97 7.78 -11.33 -0.80
N GLU A 98 7.45 -10.83 -1.99
CA GLU A 98 6.52 -9.70 -2.15
C GLU A 98 5.06 -10.06 -1.84
N HIS A 99 4.71 -11.34 -1.91
CA HIS A 99 3.38 -11.87 -1.61
C HIS A 99 3.25 -12.35 -0.17
N ALA A 100 4.33 -12.31 0.60
CA ALA A 100 4.27 -12.64 2.02
C ALA A 100 3.33 -11.69 2.76
N THR A 101 2.58 -12.22 3.70
CA THR A 101 1.73 -11.43 4.60
C THR A 101 2.63 -10.67 5.58
N PRO A 102 2.59 -9.33 5.60
CA PRO A 102 3.43 -8.55 6.50
C PRO A 102 3.02 -8.79 7.96
N ASN A 103 3.99 -8.96 8.83
CA ASN A 103 3.74 -8.95 10.25
C ASN A 103 3.82 -7.51 10.82
N ILE A 104 3.33 -7.32 12.04
CA ILE A 104 3.28 -5.99 12.68
C ILE A 104 4.67 -5.35 12.81
N SER A 105 5.70 -6.16 13.02
CA SER A 105 7.08 -5.64 13.11
C SER A 105 7.58 -5.13 11.77
N GLN A 106 7.28 -5.83 10.68
CA GLN A 106 7.61 -5.39 9.33
C GLN A 106 6.87 -4.10 8.97
N SER A 107 5.55 -4.05 9.18
CA SER A 107 4.78 -2.82 8.95
C SER A 107 5.27 -1.66 9.80
N PHE A 108 5.70 -1.91 11.05
CA PHE A 108 6.31 -0.87 11.89
C PHE A 108 7.66 -0.41 11.38
N MET A 109 8.48 -1.29 10.82
CA MET A 109 9.74 -0.90 10.18
C MET A 109 9.51 -0.05 8.93
N PHE A 110 8.50 -0.35 8.12
CA PHE A 110 8.14 0.45 6.94
C PHE A 110 7.59 1.83 7.30
N HIS A 111 6.70 1.90 8.27
CA HIS A 111 5.92 3.11 8.54
C HIS A 111 6.34 3.85 9.82
N SER A 112 6.99 3.14 10.75
CA SER A 112 7.54 3.69 11.98
C SER A 112 6.53 4.58 12.75
N ILE A 113 6.97 5.75 13.15
CA ILE A 113 6.20 6.71 13.94
C ILE A 113 4.91 7.20 13.22
N LEU A 114 4.86 7.09 11.89
CA LEU A 114 3.67 7.46 11.12
C LEU A 114 2.45 6.62 11.52
N MET A 115 2.63 5.35 11.91
CA MET A 115 1.53 4.51 12.40
C MET A 115 0.86 5.11 13.63
N ILE A 116 1.64 5.62 14.56
CA ILE A 116 1.12 6.22 15.80
C ILE A 116 0.37 7.52 15.49
N PHE A 117 0.98 8.41 14.70
CA PHE A 117 0.33 9.67 14.31
C PHE A 117 -0.89 9.45 13.42
N SER A 118 -0.89 8.44 12.57
CA SER A 118 -2.07 8.11 11.75
C SER A 118 -3.24 7.62 12.60
N GLY A 119 -2.97 6.78 13.61
CA GLY A 119 -3.97 6.38 14.58
C GLY A 119 -4.56 7.57 15.36
N LEU A 120 -3.72 8.52 15.77
CA LEU A 120 -4.17 9.77 16.39
C LEU A 120 -5.00 10.62 15.41
N GLY A 121 -4.61 10.69 14.14
CA GLY A 121 -5.35 11.42 13.11
C GLY A 121 -6.74 10.84 12.87
N ALA A 122 -6.83 9.53 12.75
CA ALA A 122 -8.11 8.82 12.66
C ALA A 122 -8.97 9.06 13.91
N TRP A 123 -8.37 8.98 15.09
CA TRP A 123 -9.07 9.29 16.35
C TRP A 123 -9.58 10.72 16.40
N PHE A 124 -8.81 11.72 15.96
CA PHE A 124 -9.27 13.10 15.91
C PHE A 124 -10.44 13.30 14.94
N ILE A 125 -10.47 12.59 13.82
CA ILE A 125 -11.59 12.63 12.89
C ILE A 125 -12.85 12.02 13.50
N LEU A 126 -12.72 10.90 14.23
CA LEU A 126 -13.84 10.16 14.82
C LEU A 126 -14.32 10.75 16.15
N SER A 127 -13.48 11.54 16.83
CA SER A 127 -13.77 12.06 18.16
C SER A 127 -14.81 13.19 18.13
N LYS A 128 -15.21 13.64 19.33
CA LYS A 128 -16.25 14.65 19.55
C LYS A 128 -16.01 15.92 18.71
N LYS A 129 -17.08 16.67 18.43
CA LYS A 129 -17.11 17.93 17.67
C LYS A 129 -16.00 18.92 18.04
N SER A 130 -15.52 18.92 19.30
CA SER A 130 -14.44 19.79 19.78
C SER A 130 -13.12 19.58 19.03
N PHE A 131 -12.76 18.33 18.72
CA PHE A 131 -11.55 18.04 17.90
C PHE A 131 -11.83 18.16 16.41
N GLN A 132 -13.02 17.75 15.96
CA GLN A 132 -13.42 17.88 14.55
C GLN A 132 -13.42 19.33 14.07
N SER A 133 -13.80 20.28 14.92
CA SER A 133 -13.80 21.72 14.58
C SER A 133 -12.39 22.29 14.38
N LYS A 134 -11.36 21.64 14.90
CA LYS A 134 -9.96 22.06 14.77
C LYS A 134 -9.35 21.62 13.42
N ILE A 135 -9.96 20.68 12.75
CA ILE A 135 -9.54 20.16 11.45
C ILE A 135 -10.16 21.05 10.36
N ILE A 136 -9.35 21.77 9.59
CA ILE A 136 -9.80 22.76 8.57
C ILE A 136 -10.34 22.09 7.30
N ILE A 137 -10.39 20.78 7.23
CA ILE A 137 -10.82 20.05 6.04
C ILE A 137 -12.35 19.89 6.08
N LYS A 138 -13.01 19.92 4.92
CA LYS A 138 -14.45 19.64 4.79
C LYS A 138 -14.79 18.23 5.31
N ASN A 139 -16.00 18.07 5.86
CA ASN A 139 -16.39 16.80 6.47
C ASN A 139 -16.37 15.63 5.48
N ASP A 140 -16.75 15.85 4.22
CA ASP A 140 -16.73 14.82 3.19
C ASP A 140 -15.31 14.30 2.93
N LEU A 141 -14.31 15.21 2.90
CA LEU A 141 -12.91 14.84 2.77
C LEU A 141 -12.36 14.10 3.99
N LYS A 142 -12.83 14.44 5.20
CA LYS A 142 -12.44 13.70 6.43
C LYS A 142 -12.93 12.25 6.37
N ILE A 143 -14.18 12.05 5.96
CA ILE A 143 -14.78 10.73 5.82
C ILE A 143 -14.05 9.95 4.71
N PHE A 144 -13.80 10.60 3.58
CA PHE A 144 -13.06 9.99 2.47
C PHE A 144 -11.67 9.51 2.90
N VAL A 145 -10.88 10.37 3.55
CA VAL A 145 -9.54 10.03 4.05
C VAL A 145 -9.59 8.89 5.05
N LEU A 146 -10.60 8.85 5.92
CA LEU A 146 -10.76 7.79 6.90
C LEU A 146 -11.08 6.45 6.21
N ILE A 147 -12.02 6.44 5.27
CA ILE A 147 -12.38 5.22 4.52
C ILE A 147 -11.17 4.72 3.72
N VAL A 148 -10.52 5.60 2.96
CA VAL A 148 -9.32 5.24 2.19
C VAL A 148 -8.20 4.76 3.12
N GLY A 149 -8.01 5.41 4.28
CA GLY A 149 -7.03 4.99 5.27
C GLY A 149 -7.26 3.59 5.80
N ILE A 150 -8.47 3.29 6.25
CA ILE A 150 -8.82 1.96 6.78
C ILE A 150 -8.72 0.89 5.69
N THR A 151 -9.26 1.15 4.50
CA THR A 151 -9.21 0.18 3.40
C THR A 151 -7.79 -0.06 2.91
N SER A 152 -6.94 0.97 2.82
CA SER A 152 -5.54 0.82 2.41
C SER A 152 -4.73 0.01 3.41
N VAL A 153 -4.89 0.25 4.72
CA VAL A 153 -4.24 -0.54 5.76
C VAL A 153 -4.73 -1.99 5.72
N TYR A 154 -6.03 -2.22 5.53
CA TYR A 154 -6.58 -3.56 5.41
C TYR A 154 -6.01 -4.30 4.19
N VAL A 155 -6.01 -3.67 3.01
CA VAL A 155 -5.49 -4.27 1.78
C VAL A 155 -3.98 -4.52 1.89
N SER A 156 -3.22 -3.62 2.50
CA SER A 156 -1.78 -3.80 2.70
C SER A 156 -1.43 -4.95 3.65
N SER A 157 -2.36 -5.34 4.52
CA SER A 157 -2.17 -6.51 5.39
C SER A 157 -2.18 -7.86 4.63
N VAL A 158 -2.57 -7.86 3.36
CA VAL A 158 -2.59 -9.08 2.54
C VAL A 158 -1.20 -9.42 2.01
N PHE A 159 -0.52 -8.42 1.43
CA PHE A 159 0.79 -8.60 0.82
C PHE A 159 1.72 -7.42 1.14
N VAL A 160 2.99 -7.73 1.41
CA VAL A 160 4.06 -6.71 1.60
C VAL A 160 4.09 -5.70 0.45
N ARG A 161 3.90 -6.16 -0.78
CA ARG A 161 3.86 -5.30 -1.98
C ARG A 161 2.81 -4.18 -1.90
N LEU A 162 1.74 -4.37 -1.13
CA LEU A 162 0.64 -3.41 -1.00
C LEU A 162 0.87 -2.36 0.10
N GLU A 163 1.96 -2.46 0.87
CA GLU A 163 2.33 -1.50 1.93
C GLU A 163 2.47 -0.05 1.42
N VAL A 164 2.79 0.13 0.13
CA VAL A 164 2.85 1.44 -0.50
C VAL A 164 1.50 2.18 -0.43
N PHE A 165 0.39 1.47 -0.55
CA PHE A 165 -0.94 2.08 -0.46
C PHE A 165 -1.27 2.50 0.97
N ALA A 166 -0.85 1.70 1.97
CA ALA A 166 -0.93 2.10 3.37
C ALA A 166 -0.09 3.34 3.64
N SER A 167 1.13 3.42 3.12
CA SER A 167 2.03 4.55 3.32
C SER A 167 1.39 5.89 2.97
N ILE A 168 0.74 5.99 1.81
CA ILE A 168 0.08 7.22 1.36
C ILE A 168 -1.02 7.62 2.35
N SER A 169 -1.84 6.67 2.76
CA SER A 169 -2.95 6.92 3.68
C SER A 169 -2.48 7.28 5.09
N LEU A 170 -1.44 6.61 5.57
CA LEU A 170 -0.85 6.89 6.88
C LEU A 170 -0.22 8.29 6.93
N ILE A 171 0.45 8.74 5.86
CA ILE A 171 1.00 10.09 5.77
C ILE A 171 -0.11 11.14 5.87
N ILE A 172 -1.23 10.95 5.17
CA ILE A 172 -2.35 11.90 5.21
C ILE A 172 -2.97 11.96 6.60
N LEU A 173 -3.24 10.81 7.23
CA LEU A 173 -3.81 10.75 8.57
C LEU A 173 -2.85 11.33 9.62
N ALA A 174 -1.56 11.00 9.54
CA ALA A 174 -0.53 11.54 10.42
C ALA A 174 -0.40 13.07 10.28
N SER A 175 -0.50 13.60 9.06
CA SER A 175 -0.48 15.04 8.81
C SER A 175 -1.66 15.77 9.49
N ILE A 176 -2.83 15.15 9.53
CA ILE A 176 -3.98 15.68 10.27
C ILE A 176 -3.67 15.74 11.77
N ALA A 177 -3.13 14.65 12.34
CA ALA A 177 -2.75 14.62 13.75
C ALA A 177 -1.73 15.72 14.09
N LEU A 178 -0.65 15.78 13.33
CA LEU A 178 0.40 16.79 13.52
C LEU A 178 -0.12 18.20 13.38
N SER A 179 -1.00 18.47 12.41
CA SER A 179 -1.63 19.79 12.24
C SER A 179 -2.46 20.19 13.45
N VAL A 180 -3.26 19.29 14.01
CA VAL A 180 -4.08 19.55 15.20
C VAL A 180 -3.21 19.78 16.43
N LEU A 181 -2.24 18.90 16.68
CA LEU A 181 -1.32 19.00 17.82
C LEU A 181 -0.49 20.28 17.76
N SER A 182 0.08 20.59 16.61
CA SER A 182 0.86 21.83 16.42
C SER A 182 0.02 23.07 16.73
N LYS A 183 -1.20 23.13 16.19
CA LYS A 183 -2.11 24.26 16.46
C LYS A 183 -2.40 24.44 17.94
N GLU A 184 -2.66 23.36 18.65
CA GLU A 184 -2.96 23.43 20.08
C GLU A 184 -1.75 23.91 20.87
N ILE A 185 -0.55 23.39 20.61
CA ILE A 185 0.67 23.75 21.33
C ILE A 185 1.08 25.19 21.01
N PHE A 186 1.01 25.60 19.74
CA PHE A 186 1.39 26.97 19.38
C PHE A 186 0.40 28.05 19.85
N LYS A 187 -0.86 27.68 20.16
CA LYS A 187 -1.84 28.58 20.77
C LYS A 187 -1.62 28.81 22.26
N ILE A 188 -0.87 27.97 22.95
CA ILE A 188 -0.65 28.10 24.38
C ILE A 188 0.14 29.38 24.67
N ASN A 189 -0.49 30.32 25.41
CA ASN A 189 0.10 31.52 25.90
C ASN A 189 0.29 31.43 27.42
N LEU A 190 1.35 30.76 27.82
CA LEU A 190 1.86 30.79 29.20
C LEU A 190 2.75 32.04 29.39
N SER A 191 3.17 32.31 30.63
CA SER A 191 4.21 33.36 30.87
C SER A 191 5.37 33.12 29.88
N SER A 192 5.83 34.18 29.24
CA SER A 192 6.63 34.14 28.00
C SER A 192 7.71 33.06 27.94
N LYS A 193 8.45 32.82 29.02
CA LYS A 193 9.56 31.85 29.07
C LYS A 193 9.11 30.37 29.04
N ARG A 194 8.03 30.04 29.77
CA ARG A 194 7.50 28.66 29.80
C ARG A 194 6.84 28.28 28.48
N SER A 195 6.13 29.20 27.84
CA SER A 195 5.53 28.99 26.54
C SER A 195 6.56 28.71 25.46
N TYR A 196 7.66 29.45 25.47
CA TYR A 196 8.78 29.28 24.55
C TYR A 196 9.44 27.90 24.69
N ILE A 197 9.77 27.51 25.94
CA ILE A 197 10.36 26.20 26.22
C ILE A 197 9.45 25.06 25.73
N LEU A 198 8.14 25.13 26.03
CA LEU A 198 7.19 24.10 25.60
C LEU A 198 7.12 23.96 24.09
N LYS A 199 7.11 25.08 23.35
CA LYS A 199 7.07 25.06 21.88
C LYS A 199 8.35 24.49 21.28
N ILE A 200 9.51 24.86 21.81
CA ILE A 200 10.78 24.28 21.38
C ILE A 200 10.85 22.80 21.70
N SER A 201 10.51 22.40 22.92
CA SER A 201 10.49 20.99 23.31
C SER A 201 9.59 20.14 22.40
N TYR A 202 8.44 20.67 22.01
CA TYR A 202 7.56 20.01 21.06
C TYR A 202 8.22 19.85 19.68
N VAL A 203 8.82 20.91 19.13
CA VAL A 203 9.51 20.82 17.84
C VAL A 203 10.65 19.84 17.88
N VAL A 204 11.50 19.90 18.93
CA VAL A 204 12.61 18.97 19.12
C VAL A 204 12.11 17.54 19.24
N LEU A 205 11.05 17.30 20.03
CA LEU A 205 10.46 15.96 20.19
C LEU A 205 9.98 15.40 18.84
N ILE A 206 9.19 16.17 18.09
CA ILE A 206 8.68 15.72 16.77
C ILE A 206 9.86 15.44 15.82
N PHE A 207 10.83 16.34 15.77
CA PHE A 207 11.99 16.16 14.91
C PHE A 207 12.80 14.91 15.29
N THR A 208 13.01 14.67 16.59
CA THR A 208 13.68 13.47 17.08
C THR A 208 12.94 12.20 16.72
N LEU A 209 11.59 12.18 16.90
CA LEU A 209 10.77 11.02 16.57
C LEU A 209 10.82 10.66 15.07
N PHE A 210 10.95 11.63 14.18
CA PHE A 210 11.09 11.36 12.74
C PHE A 210 12.51 11.03 12.32
N ILE A 211 13.54 11.53 13.04
CA ILE A 211 14.93 11.23 12.71
C ILE A 211 15.38 9.86 13.22
N ILE A 212 14.92 9.43 14.39
CA ILE A 212 15.33 8.15 14.97
C ILE A 212 15.23 6.99 13.96
N PRO A 213 14.09 6.76 13.27
CA PRO A 213 13.97 5.66 12.31
C PRO A 213 14.89 5.78 11.09
N LEU A 214 15.39 6.99 10.79
CA LEU A 214 16.29 7.20 9.66
C LEU A 214 17.71 6.71 9.95
N VAL A 215 18.15 6.75 11.21
CA VAL A 215 19.53 6.51 11.62
C VAL A 215 19.69 5.33 12.59
N PHE A 216 18.62 4.86 13.19
CA PHE A 216 18.65 3.81 14.22
C PHE A 216 17.62 2.70 13.95
N PRO A 217 17.97 1.41 14.15
CA PRO A 217 19.31 0.91 14.50
C PRO A 217 20.30 1.02 13.32
N ALA A 218 21.59 1.06 13.59
CA ALA A 218 22.63 1.34 12.59
C ALA A 218 22.66 0.35 11.41
N ASN A 219 22.20 -0.87 11.61
CA ASN A 219 22.20 -1.96 10.63
C ASN A 219 20.83 -2.22 9.95
N ALA A 220 19.80 -1.48 10.32
CA ALA A 220 18.44 -1.70 9.80
C ALA A 220 17.62 -0.40 9.83
N ASN A 221 18.21 0.71 9.41
CA ASN A 221 17.55 2.01 9.30
C ASN A 221 17.25 2.36 7.84
N TRP A 222 16.47 3.39 7.63
CA TRP A 222 16.08 3.81 6.29
C TRP A 222 17.24 4.31 5.44
N ILE A 223 18.23 4.97 6.04
CA ILE A 223 19.41 5.46 5.31
C ILE A 223 20.22 4.27 4.80
N SER A 224 20.49 3.26 5.64
CA SER A 224 21.18 2.04 5.21
C SER A 224 20.38 1.26 4.14
N GLY A 225 19.05 1.29 4.22
CA GLY A 225 18.19 0.66 3.21
C GLY A 225 18.20 1.35 1.85
N VAL A 226 18.47 2.67 1.80
CA VAL A 226 18.60 3.42 0.54
C VAL A 226 20.00 3.27 -0.08
N ASP A 227 21.02 3.14 0.76
CA ASP A 227 22.42 3.08 0.34
C ASP A 227 22.80 1.74 -0.32
N ILE A 228 22.03 0.71 -0.06
CA ILE A 228 22.24 -0.64 -0.60
C ILE A 228 21.10 -0.94 -1.59
N PRO A 229 21.38 -1.27 -2.86
CA PRO A 229 20.34 -1.71 -3.78
C PRO A 229 19.63 -2.96 -3.22
N PRO A 230 18.42 -2.83 -2.68
CA PRO A 230 17.83 -3.91 -1.88
C PRO A 230 17.51 -5.15 -2.71
N THR A 231 17.24 -4.99 -4.00
CA THR A 231 16.86 -6.09 -4.89
C THR A 231 17.99 -7.05 -5.21
N ILE A 232 19.22 -6.56 -5.37
CA ILE A 232 20.37 -7.39 -5.73
C ILE A 232 21.08 -7.94 -4.48
N LEU A 233 21.18 -7.13 -3.43
CA LEU A 233 22.04 -7.46 -2.28
C LEU A 233 21.27 -8.06 -1.10
N THR A 234 19.98 -7.78 -0.96
CA THR A 234 19.23 -8.17 0.25
C THR A 234 17.98 -8.99 -0.03
N GLY A 235 17.61 -9.18 -1.30
CA GLY A 235 16.28 -9.70 -1.62
C GLY A 235 15.17 -8.74 -1.21
N ALA A 236 13.96 -9.23 -0.95
CA ALA A 236 12.79 -8.39 -0.75
C ALA A 236 12.72 -7.68 0.62
N THR A 237 13.34 -8.19 1.68
CA THR A 237 13.18 -7.61 3.03
C THR A 237 14.31 -7.96 3.99
N ASN A 238 14.75 -6.98 4.77
CA ASN A 238 15.49 -7.06 6.05
C ASN A 238 16.60 -8.14 6.18
N HIS A 239 17.17 -8.56 5.07
CA HIS A 239 18.30 -9.48 5.09
C HIS A 239 19.61 -8.66 5.17
N PRO A 240 20.62 -9.15 5.86
CA PRO A 240 21.92 -8.52 5.79
C PRO A 240 22.40 -8.48 4.35
N PRO A 241 23.04 -7.40 3.89
CA PRO A 241 23.55 -7.31 2.55
C PRO A 241 24.55 -8.44 2.30
N SER A 242 24.41 -9.13 1.17
CA SER A 242 25.35 -10.16 0.71
C SER A 242 25.78 -9.83 -0.72
N ASN A 243 26.99 -10.25 -1.08
CA ASN A 243 27.51 -10.09 -2.43
C ASN A 243 27.23 -11.31 -3.32
N ASP A 244 26.50 -12.30 -2.82
CA ASP A 244 26.29 -13.60 -3.48
C ASP A 244 25.78 -13.44 -4.92
N TRP A 245 24.82 -12.54 -5.15
CA TRP A 245 24.30 -12.28 -6.49
C TRP A 245 25.34 -11.63 -7.40
N LEU A 246 26.10 -10.66 -6.92
CA LEU A 246 27.13 -9.99 -7.71
C LEU A 246 28.25 -10.97 -8.08
N GLU A 247 28.67 -11.78 -7.13
CA GLU A 247 29.69 -12.81 -7.35
C GLU A 247 29.20 -13.89 -8.34
N ALA A 248 27.94 -14.33 -8.21
CA ALA A 248 27.34 -15.28 -9.13
C ALA A 248 27.21 -14.73 -10.57
N LEU A 249 26.80 -13.50 -10.72
CA LEU A 249 26.66 -12.84 -12.02
C LEU A 249 28.01 -12.59 -12.66
N GLU A 250 29.01 -12.19 -11.88
CA GLU A 250 30.40 -12.06 -12.36
C GLU A 250 30.97 -13.41 -12.75
N TRP A 251 30.73 -14.46 -11.96
CA TRP A 251 31.15 -15.81 -12.33
C TRP A 251 30.53 -16.28 -13.65
N ILE A 252 29.23 -16.05 -13.86
CA ILE A 252 28.53 -16.36 -15.10
C ILE A 252 29.20 -15.62 -16.27
N LYS A 253 29.48 -14.33 -16.11
CA LYS A 253 30.14 -13.51 -17.13
C LYS A 253 31.51 -14.05 -17.52
N LEU A 254 32.31 -14.45 -16.56
CA LEU A 254 33.70 -14.86 -16.80
C LEU A 254 33.86 -16.32 -17.22
N ASN A 255 32.92 -17.20 -16.80
CA ASN A 255 33.08 -18.65 -16.94
C ASN A 255 32.10 -19.32 -17.94
N THR A 256 31.25 -18.55 -18.58
CA THR A 256 30.33 -19.08 -19.63
C THR A 256 30.65 -18.44 -20.99
N PRO A 257 30.44 -19.15 -22.11
CA PRO A 257 30.54 -18.56 -23.45
C PRO A 257 29.62 -17.35 -23.62
N GLU A 258 30.01 -16.36 -24.45
CA GLU A 258 29.23 -15.14 -24.67
C GLU A 258 27.83 -15.41 -25.25
N ASN A 259 27.67 -16.47 -26.02
CA ASN A 259 26.40 -16.91 -26.62
C ASN A 259 25.59 -17.83 -25.71
N SER A 260 25.96 -18.02 -24.45
CA SER A 260 25.20 -18.84 -23.51
C SER A 260 23.87 -18.22 -23.18
N VAL A 261 22.84 -19.07 -23.06
CA VAL A 261 21.52 -18.69 -22.57
C VAL A 261 21.35 -19.24 -21.16
N ILE A 262 21.09 -18.38 -20.20
CA ILE A 262 20.95 -18.72 -18.78
C ILE A 262 19.48 -18.93 -18.46
N ALA A 263 19.15 -20.09 -17.92
CA ALA A 263 17.82 -20.38 -17.40
C ALA A 263 17.75 -20.03 -15.91
N SER A 264 16.88 -19.14 -15.56
CA SER A 264 16.62 -18.72 -14.17
C SER A 264 15.15 -18.37 -13.99
N TRP A 265 14.76 -18.07 -12.76
CA TRP A 265 13.48 -17.44 -12.50
C TRP A 265 13.39 -16.10 -13.25
N TRP A 266 12.24 -15.77 -13.80
CA TRP A 266 12.03 -14.61 -14.68
C TRP A 266 12.45 -13.28 -14.04
N ASP A 267 12.31 -13.11 -12.74
CA ASP A 267 12.72 -11.90 -12.00
C ASP A 267 14.23 -11.56 -12.14
N TYR A 268 15.06 -12.57 -12.44
CA TYR A 268 16.51 -12.39 -12.49
C TYR A 268 17.05 -12.20 -13.92
N GLY A 269 16.20 -12.33 -14.93
CA GLY A 269 16.60 -12.22 -16.32
C GLY A 269 17.28 -10.91 -16.64
N TYR A 270 16.71 -9.80 -16.17
CA TYR A 270 17.29 -8.49 -16.36
C TYR A 270 18.71 -8.34 -15.76
N TRP A 271 18.98 -8.91 -14.60
CA TRP A 271 20.31 -8.87 -13.98
C TRP A 271 21.30 -9.72 -14.75
N ILE A 272 20.87 -10.87 -15.26
CA ILE A 272 21.71 -11.74 -16.09
C ILE A 272 22.09 -11.02 -17.37
N GLN A 273 21.15 -10.34 -18.01
CA GLN A 273 21.43 -9.59 -19.25
C GLN A 273 22.33 -8.39 -19.01
N THR A 274 22.09 -7.61 -17.95
CA THR A 274 22.79 -6.34 -17.72
C THR A 274 24.13 -6.50 -17.02
N LEU A 275 24.26 -7.42 -16.08
CA LEU A 275 25.47 -7.59 -15.26
C LEU A 275 26.34 -8.77 -15.71
N ALA A 276 25.71 -9.91 -16.04
CA ALA A 276 26.44 -11.06 -16.54
C ALA A 276 26.64 -11.00 -18.07
N GLU A 277 26.01 -10.06 -18.78
CA GLU A 277 26.11 -9.92 -20.24
C GLU A 277 25.81 -11.22 -20.99
N ARG A 278 24.81 -11.98 -20.52
CA ARG A 278 24.35 -13.24 -21.12
C ARG A 278 22.86 -13.16 -21.43
N ALA A 279 22.44 -13.88 -22.45
CA ALA A 279 21.02 -14.00 -22.76
C ALA A 279 20.28 -14.75 -21.63
N SER A 280 19.10 -14.29 -21.30
CA SER A 280 18.20 -15.00 -20.36
C SER A 280 17.11 -15.73 -21.12
N LEU A 281 16.72 -16.92 -20.64
CA LEU A 281 15.61 -17.68 -21.20
C LEU A 281 14.26 -17.06 -20.86
N ALA A 282 14.15 -16.45 -19.69
CA ALA A 282 12.96 -15.74 -19.22
C ALA A 282 13.35 -14.39 -18.63
N ASP A 283 12.56 -13.37 -18.90
CA ASP A 283 12.81 -11.97 -18.57
C ASP A 283 11.48 -11.25 -18.26
N ASN A 284 11.55 -10.06 -17.64
CA ASN A 284 10.40 -9.19 -17.37
C ASN A 284 9.90 -8.49 -18.62
#